data_8581fbb364343378dde6aabd40c3a42e
#
_entry.id   8581fbb364343378dde6aabd40c3a42e
#
_cell.length_a   1.000
_cell.length_b   1.000
_cell.length_c   1.000
_cell.angle_alpha   90.00
_cell.angle_beta   90.00
_cell.angle_gamma   90.00
#
_symmetry.space_group_name_H-M   'P 1'
#
loop_
_entity.id
_entity.type
_entity.pdbx_description
1 polymer ?
#
loop_
_entity_poly.entity_id
_entity_poly.type
_entity_poly.pdbx_seq_one_letter_code
_entity_poly.pdbx_strand_id
1 'polypeptide(L)'
;LGAWWAGQRLSDSDWQLASSEQELREKATVPGVPLSYLRFVKDETTQQWQPASGTFDAWPKQLSELKALDPCCGSGHFLVAASLMLVPMQAENLTAQQAIDRVLTDNLHGLELDQRCVELAAFAVALEAWRYPQAGGYRCLPELNVACSGLSIGAKKEEWLALAGDN
;
A
#
# COMPACT_ATOMS: atom_id res chain seq x y z
N LEU A 1 2.75 -5.81 -0.66
CA LEU A 1 2.60 -4.98 -1.88
C LEU A 1 3.48 -5.48 -3.03
N GLY A 2 4.80 -5.61 -2.85
CA GLY A 2 5.72 -5.98 -3.94
C GLY A 2 5.43 -7.32 -4.61
N ALA A 3 5.09 -8.35 -3.84
CA ALA A 3 4.76 -9.66 -4.40
C ALA A 3 3.46 -9.62 -5.23
N TRP A 4 2.45 -8.91 -4.73
CA TRP A 4 1.21 -8.67 -5.47
C TRP A 4 1.49 -7.92 -6.78
N TRP A 5 2.25 -6.83 -6.70
CA TRP A 5 2.63 -6.03 -7.86
C TRP A 5 3.41 -6.83 -8.91
N ALA A 6 4.40 -7.62 -8.47
CA ALA A 6 5.15 -8.49 -9.37
C ALA A 6 4.22 -9.50 -10.09
N GLY A 7 3.23 -10.04 -9.38
CA GLY A 7 2.23 -10.92 -9.97
C GLY A 7 1.35 -10.26 -11.04
N GLN A 8 1.11 -8.94 -10.93
CA GLN A 8 0.36 -8.20 -11.95
C GLN A 8 1.22 -7.80 -13.16
N ARG A 9 2.53 -7.69 -12.98
CA ARG A 9 3.43 -7.12 -13.97
C ARG A 9 4.23 -8.16 -14.76
N LEU A 10 4.62 -9.24 -14.11
CA LEU A 10 5.41 -10.29 -14.74
C LEU A 10 4.51 -11.24 -15.52
N SER A 11 4.90 -11.56 -16.75
CA SER A 11 4.21 -12.51 -17.60
C SER A 11 4.55 -13.97 -17.21
N ASP A 12 3.76 -14.92 -17.68
CA ASP A 12 4.04 -16.34 -17.48
C ASP A 12 5.42 -16.73 -18.01
N SER A 13 5.86 -16.12 -19.11
CA SER A 13 7.20 -16.34 -19.65
C SER A 13 8.31 -15.80 -18.74
N ASP A 14 8.07 -14.69 -18.04
CA ASP A 14 9.05 -14.16 -17.06
C ASP A 14 9.21 -15.13 -15.89
N TRP A 15 8.11 -15.68 -15.37
CA TRP A 15 8.14 -16.67 -14.30
C TRP A 15 8.86 -17.97 -14.68
N GLN A 16 8.80 -18.36 -15.95
CA GLN A 16 9.41 -19.59 -16.44
C GLN A 16 10.89 -19.41 -16.86
N LEU A 17 11.19 -18.33 -17.55
CA LEU A 17 12.43 -18.18 -18.30
C LEU A 17 13.48 -17.27 -17.63
N ALA A 18 13.12 -16.54 -16.57
CA ALA A 18 14.07 -15.64 -15.91
C ALA A 18 15.31 -16.42 -15.43
N SER A 19 16.47 -15.88 -15.74
CA SER A 19 17.76 -16.47 -15.39
C SER A 19 18.13 -16.25 -13.92
N SER A 20 17.59 -15.20 -13.29
CA SER A 20 17.91 -14.83 -11.92
C SER A 20 16.79 -14.07 -11.23
N GLU A 21 16.83 -14.07 -9.90
CA GLU A 21 15.98 -13.25 -9.04
C GLU A 21 16.13 -11.76 -9.36
N GLN A 22 17.34 -11.33 -9.71
CA GLN A 22 17.65 -9.94 -10.07
C GLN A 22 16.87 -9.51 -11.32
N GLU A 23 16.83 -10.33 -12.33
CA GLU A 23 16.08 -10.08 -13.57
C GLU A 23 14.59 -9.86 -13.30
N LEU A 24 13.98 -10.70 -12.44
CA LEU A 24 12.59 -10.57 -12.06
C LEU A 24 12.32 -9.26 -11.31
N ARG A 25 13.21 -8.88 -10.39
CA ARG A 25 13.08 -7.60 -9.68
C ARG A 25 13.16 -6.41 -10.64
N GLU A 26 14.10 -6.42 -11.57
CA GLU A 26 14.27 -5.36 -12.57
C GLU A 26 13.02 -5.22 -13.45
N LYS A 27 12.46 -6.33 -13.91
CA LYS A 27 11.22 -6.35 -14.71
C LYS A 27 10.00 -5.90 -13.92
N ALA A 28 9.93 -6.23 -12.63
CA ALA A 28 8.83 -5.82 -11.75
C ALA A 28 8.96 -4.38 -11.24
N THR A 29 10.15 -3.78 -11.29
CA THR A 29 10.42 -2.46 -10.71
C THR A 29 9.56 -1.36 -11.35
N VAL A 30 9.08 -0.45 -10.52
CA VAL A 30 8.42 0.79 -10.93
C VAL A 30 9.43 1.92 -10.84
N PRO A 31 9.45 2.88 -11.78
CA PRO A 31 10.33 4.04 -11.70
C PRO A 31 10.22 4.75 -10.33
N GLY A 32 11.36 4.92 -9.65
CA GLY A 32 11.41 5.54 -8.31
C GLY A 32 11.14 4.61 -7.13
N VAL A 33 10.73 3.36 -7.36
CA VAL A 33 10.47 2.36 -6.30
C VAL A 33 11.27 1.10 -6.56
N PRO A 34 12.54 1.04 -6.12
CA PRO A 34 13.32 -0.19 -6.23
C PRO A 34 12.73 -1.25 -5.30
N LEU A 35 12.34 -2.39 -5.87
CA LEU A 35 11.77 -3.51 -5.12
C LEU A 35 12.89 -4.41 -4.53
N SER A 36 13.95 -3.81 -3.98
CA SER A 36 15.14 -4.51 -3.47
C SER A 36 14.84 -5.50 -2.34
N TYR A 37 13.75 -5.27 -1.61
CA TYR A 37 13.28 -6.15 -0.53
C TYR A 37 12.50 -7.36 -1.06
N LEU A 38 12.07 -7.34 -2.32
CA LEU A 38 11.28 -8.41 -2.91
C LEU A 38 12.17 -9.61 -3.26
N ARG A 39 11.81 -10.76 -2.72
CA ARG A 39 12.53 -12.01 -2.91
C ARG A 39 11.72 -12.98 -3.74
N PHE A 40 12.41 -13.72 -4.60
CA PHE A 40 11.84 -14.77 -5.42
C PHE A 40 12.56 -16.09 -5.14
N VAL A 41 11.84 -17.18 -5.20
CA VAL A 41 12.35 -18.55 -5.06
C VAL A 41 11.86 -19.40 -6.23
N LYS A 42 12.60 -20.43 -6.55
CA LYS A 42 12.13 -21.46 -7.50
C LYS A 42 11.35 -22.52 -6.75
N ASP A 43 10.19 -22.85 -7.25
CA ASP A 43 9.43 -24.01 -6.78
C ASP A 43 10.24 -25.29 -7.09
N GLU A 44 10.37 -26.17 -6.12
CA GLU A 44 11.20 -27.39 -6.25
C GLU A 44 10.67 -28.37 -7.30
N THR A 45 9.35 -28.39 -7.49
CA THR A 45 8.68 -29.33 -8.39
C THR A 45 8.57 -28.80 -9.81
N THR A 46 8.09 -27.57 -9.96
CA THR A 46 7.81 -26.96 -11.27
C THR A 46 9.01 -26.21 -11.84
N GLN A 47 10.03 -25.91 -11.02
CA GLN A 47 11.18 -25.08 -11.35
C GLN A 47 10.81 -23.65 -11.80
N GLN A 48 9.57 -23.24 -11.60
CA GLN A 48 9.11 -21.89 -11.88
C GLN A 48 9.45 -20.94 -10.74
N TRP A 49 9.70 -19.70 -11.07
CA TRP A 49 9.88 -18.65 -10.08
C TRP A 49 8.55 -18.24 -9.46
N GLN A 50 8.58 -17.93 -8.18
CA GLN A 50 7.44 -17.38 -7.44
C GLN A 50 7.94 -16.41 -6.35
N PRO A 51 7.10 -15.46 -5.89
CA PRO A 51 7.46 -14.64 -4.75
C PRO A 51 7.73 -15.50 -3.51
N ALA A 52 8.82 -15.22 -2.79
CA ALA A 52 9.17 -15.98 -1.58
C ALA A 52 8.12 -15.86 -0.46
N SER A 53 7.33 -14.78 -0.46
CA SER A 53 6.20 -14.60 0.45
C SER A 53 4.94 -15.40 0.07
N GLY A 54 4.98 -16.10 -1.06
CA GLY A 54 3.81 -16.74 -1.64
C GLY A 54 2.86 -15.77 -2.33
N THR A 55 1.78 -16.31 -2.85
CA THR A 55 0.65 -15.59 -3.46
C THR A 55 -0.64 -16.02 -2.78
N PHE A 56 -1.67 -15.18 -2.82
CA PHE A 56 -2.97 -15.47 -2.20
C PHE A 56 -4.07 -15.27 -3.23
N ASP A 57 -4.95 -16.26 -3.38
CA ASP A 57 -6.06 -16.22 -4.33
C ASP A 57 -7.05 -15.07 -4.04
N ALA A 58 -7.13 -14.66 -2.76
CA ALA A 58 -7.97 -13.57 -2.31
C ALA A 58 -7.39 -12.17 -2.58
N TRP A 59 -6.19 -12.06 -3.16
CA TRP A 59 -5.66 -10.75 -3.51
C TRP A 59 -6.53 -10.04 -4.55
N PRO A 60 -6.70 -8.70 -4.42
CA PRO A 60 -7.46 -7.93 -5.39
C PRO A 60 -6.82 -8.02 -6.77
N LYS A 61 -7.64 -7.95 -7.80
CA LYS A 61 -7.17 -8.00 -9.20
C LYS A 61 -6.70 -6.64 -9.71
N GLN A 62 -7.17 -5.56 -9.09
CA GLN A 62 -6.86 -4.19 -9.49
C GLN A 62 -6.31 -3.39 -8.32
N LEU A 63 -5.43 -2.43 -8.64
CA LEU A 63 -4.82 -1.57 -7.62
C LEU A 63 -5.87 -0.73 -6.87
N SER A 64 -6.95 -0.31 -7.51
CA SER A 64 -8.06 0.42 -6.88
C SER A 64 -8.82 -0.39 -5.81
N GLU A 65 -8.76 -1.71 -5.89
CA GLU A 65 -9.39 -2.62 -4.91
C GLU A 65 -8.48 -2.93 -3.73
N LEU A 66 -7.16 -2.66 -3.86
CA LEU A 66 -6.18 -2.91 -2.82
C LEU A 66 -6.38 -1.94 -1.66
N LYS A 67 -6.65 -2.46 -0.47
CA LYS A 67 -6.78 -1.66 0.75
C LYS A 67 -5.58 -1.92 1.66
N ALA A 68 -4.89 -0.86 2.03
CA ALA A 68 -3.81 -0.88 3.01
C ALA A 68 -4.31 -0.22 4.30
N LEU A 69 -4.54 -1.01 5.33
CA LEU A 69 -4.97 -0.53 6.64
C LEU A 69 -3.80 -0.59 7.63
N ASP A 70 -3.52 0.54 8.25
CA ASP A 70 -2.69 0.61 9.45
C ASP A 70 -3.61 0.81 10.67
N PRO A 71 -3.85 -0.25 11.48
CA PRO A 71 -4.83 -0.21 12.57
C PRO A 71 -4.30 0.52 13.82
N CYS A 72 -3.03 0.94 13.83
CA CYS A 72 -2.37 1.69 14.90
C CYS A 72 -1.42 2.71 14.27
N CYS A 73 -1.96 3.60 13.42
CA CYS A 73 -1.16 4.37 12.49
C CYS A 73 -0.26 5.43 13.16
N GLY A 74 -0.48 5.74 14.44
CA GLY A 74 0.32 6.72 15.16
C GLY A 74 0.37 8.06 14.41
N SER A 75 1.57 8.55 14.13
CA SER A 75 1.81 9.74 13.33
C SER A 75 1.89 9.50 11.82
N GLY A 76 1.47 8.33 11.33
CA GLY A 76 1.28 8.06 9.90
C GLY A 76 2.50 7.59 9.13
N HIS A 77 3.58 7.16 9.77
CA HIS A 77 4.81 6.77 9.07
C HIS A 77 4.60 5.63 8.07
N PHE A 78 3.85 4.60 8.44
CA PHE A 78 3.53 3.49 7.55
C PHE A 78 2.58 3.90 6.42
N LEU A 79 1.64 4.81 6.69
CA LEU A 79 0.77 5.37 5.66
C LEU A 79 1.57 6.16 4.63
N VAL A 80 2.53 6.99 5.06
CA VAL A 80 3.46 7.70 4.17
C VAL A 80 4.30 6.70 3.37
N ALA A 81 4.89 5.70 4.00
CA ALA A 81 5.67 4.68 3.31
C ALA A 81 4.83 3.90 2.28
N ALA A 82 3.59 3.56 2.61
CA ALA A 82 2.67 2.91 1.69
C ALA A 82 2.31 3.83 0.50
N SER A 83 2.08 5.13 0.74
CA SER A 83 1.78 6.08 -0.32
C SER A 83 2.94 6.21 -1.30
N LEU A 84 4.19 6.26 -0.82
CA LEU A 84 5.40 6.32 -1.65
C LEU A 84 5.57 5.09 -2.56
N MET A 85 4.99 3.96 -2.19
CA MET A 85 4.97 2.76 -3.03
C MET A 85 3.77 2.74 -3.99
N LEU A 86 2.60 3.13 -3.51
CA LEU A 86 1.35 3.01 -4.27
C LEU A 86 1.19 4.10 -5.33
N VAL A 87 1.63 5.34 -5.04
CA VAL A 87 1.50 6.45 -5.99
C VAL A 87 2.24 6.18 -7.30
N PRO A 88 3.52 5.74 -7.32
CA PRO A 88 4.18 5.37 -8.57
C PRO A 88 3.49 4.23 -9.34
N MET A 89 2.92 3.25 -8.63
CA MET A 89 2.15 2.17 -9.25
C MET A 89 0.87 2.69 -9.94
N GLN A 90 0.17 3.64 -9.32
CA GLN A 90 -0.98 4.30 -9.93
C GLN A 90 -0.58 5.24 -11.08
N ALA A 91 0.56 5.90 -10.97
CA ALA A 91 1.04 6.89 -11.94
C ALA A 91 1.46 6.29 -13.29
N GLU A 92 1.55 4.98 -13.44
CA GLU A 92 1.82 4.36 -14.76
C GLU A 92 0.77 4.73 -15.82
N ASN A 93 -0.47 4.98 -15.39
CA ASN A 93 -1.59 5.28 -16.30
C ASN A 93 -2.31 6.60 -15.95
N LEU A 94 -1.82 7.35 -14.97
CA LEU A 94 -2.45 8.55 -14.44
C LEU A 94 -1.43 9.67 -14.29
N THR A 95 -1.89 10.92 -14.23
CA THR A 95 -1.04 12.03 -13.77
C THR A 95 -0.70 11.85 -12.29
N ALA A 96 0.39 12.47 -11.84
CA ALA A 96 0.80 12.42 -10.43
C ALA A 96 -0.34 12.85 -9.47
N GLN A 97 -1.08 13.91 -9.83
CA GLN A 97 -2.22 14.37 -9.04
C GLN A 97 -3.33 13.32 -8.96
N GLN A 98 -3.72 12.75 -10.09
CA GLN A 98 -4.74 11.70 -10.15
C GLN A 98 -4.31 10.44 -9.40
N ALA A 99 -3.04 10.04 -9.53
CA ALA A 99 -2.49 8.90 -8.81
C ALA A 99 -2.53 9.10 -7.30
N ILE A 100 -2.13 10.29 -6.82
CA ILE A 100 -2.22 10.65 -5.40
C ILE A 100 -3.66 10.59 -4.93
N ASP A 101 -4.59 11.22 -5.61
CA ASP A 101 -6.00 11.26 -5.20
C ASP A 101 -6.59 9.85 -5.11
N ARG A 102 -6.29 8.99 -6.07
CA ARG A 102 -6.69 7.57 -6.03
C ARG A 102 -6.10 6.83 -4.84
N VAL A 103 -4.82 6.99 -4.58
CA VAL A 103 -4.18 6.33 -3.44
C VAL A 103 -4.78 6.79 -2.13
N LEU A 104 -5.06 8.08 -1.97
CA LEU A 104 -5.66 8.64 -0.76
C LEU A 104 -7.10 8.16 -0.54
N THR A 105 -7.90 8.06 -1.60
CA THR A 105 -9.31 7.65 -1.51
C THR A 105 -9.49 6.15 -1.49
N ASP A 106 -8.74 5.42 -2.31
CA ASP A 106 -9.03 4.01 -2.56
C ASP A 106 -8.15 3.07 -1.75
N ASN A 107 -6.90 3.46 -1.45
CA ASN A 107 -5.92 2.50 -0.96
C ASN A 107 -5.53 2.68 0.51
N LEU A 108 -5.36 3.93 1.00
CA LEU A 108 -4.82 4.18 2.33
C LEU A 108 -5.93 4.30 3.37
N HIS A 109 -5.79 3.55 4.46
CA HIS A 109 -6.69 3.60 5.61
C HIS A 109 -5.87 3.57 6.89
N GLY A 110 -6.19 4.45 7.83
CA GLY A 110 -5.53 4.52 9.13
C GLY A 110 -6.53 4.56 10.27
N LEU A 111 -6.23 3.86 11.35
CA LEU A 111 -7.00 3.93 12.59
C LEU A 111 -6.05 4.21 13.75
N GLU A 112 -6.48 5.06 14.67
CA GLU A 112 -5.70 5.43 15.85
C GLU A 112 -6.62 5.74 17.04
N LEU A 113 -6.11 5.56 18.25
CA LEU A 113 -6.84 5.85 19.49
C LEU A 113 -6.71 7.33 19.90
N ASP A 114 -5.54 7.93 19.69
CA ASP A 114 -5.26 9.32 20.06
C ASP A 114 -5.57 10.26 18.90
N GLN A 115 -6.55 11.15 19.11
CA GLN A 115 -6.96 12.15 18.11
C GLN A 115 -5.79 13.02 17.62
N ARG A 116 -4.83 13.35 18.49
CA ARG A 116 -3.65 14.14 18.10
C ARG A 116 -2.75 13.38 17.13
N CYS A 117 -2.64 12.07 17.31
CA CYS A 117 -1.91 11.22 16.38
C CYS A 117 -2.63 11.12 15.02
N VAL A 118 -3.96 11.05 15.02
CA VAL A 118 -4.76 11.12 13.77
C VAL A 118 -4.48 12.40 13.00
N GLU A 119 -4.47 13.54 13.67
CA GLU A 119 -4.17 14.84 13.05
C GLU A 119 -2.74 14.90 12.50
N LEU A 120 -1.77 14.35 13.24
CA LEU A 120 -0.38 14.25 12.78
C LEU A 120 -0.26 13.32 11.57
N ALA A 121 -0.94 12.17 11.59
CA ALA A 121 -0.95 11.22 10.48
C ALA A 121 -1.57 11.85 9.21
N ALA A 122 -2.71 12.51 9.35
CA ALA A 122 -3.36 13.22 8.26
C ALA A 122 -2.45 14.31 7.68
N PHE A 123 -1.80 15.09 8.54
CA PHE A 123 -0.84 16.11 8.12
C PHE A 123 0.38 15.50 7.41
N ALA A 124 0.96 14.42 7.93
CA ALA A 124 2.11 13.75 7.33
C ALA A 124 1.80 13.23 5.93
N VAL A 125 0.65 12.57 5.75
CA VAL A 125 0.18 12.07 4.46
C VAL A 125 -0.12 13.23 3.49
N ALA A 126 -0.77 14.29 3.95
CA ALA A 126 -1.04 15.47 3.13
C ALA A 126 0.25 16.17 2.69
N LEU A 127 1.20 16.33 3.61
CA LEU A 127 2.49 16.94 3.31
C LEU A 127 3.25 16.15 2.24
N GLU A 128 3.26 14.82 2.33
CA GLU A 128 3.88 13.96 1.32
C GLU A 128 3.18 14.09 -0.03
N ALA A 129 1.84 14.11 -0.06
CA ALA A 129 1.06 14.31 -1.27
C ALA A 129 1.38 15.63 -1.97
N TRP A 130 1.52 16.72 -1.20
CA TRP A 130 1.88 18.04 -1.76
C TRP A 130 3.33 18.13 -2.25
N ARG A 131 4.24 17.40 -1.63
CA ARG A 131 5.66 17.40 -1.98
C ARG A 131 6.00 16.40 -3.09
N TYR A 132 5.07 15.50 -3.42
CA TYR A 132 5.32 14.51 -4.44
C TYR A 132 5.69 15.16 -5.78
N PRO A 133 6.71 14.65 -6.51
CA PRO A 133 7.12 15.21 -7.79
C PRO A 133 5.95 15.34 -8.77
N GLN A 134 5.83 16.48 -9.41
CA GLN A 134 4.77 16.80 -10.38
C GLN A 134 3.33 16.86 -9.79
N ALA A 135 3.18 16.81 -8.48
CA ALA A 135 1.87 16.95 -7.81
C ALA A 135 1.28 18.37 -7.86
N GLY A 136 2.08 19.37 -8.28
CA GLY A 136 1.63 20.75 -8.37
C GLY A 136 1.66 21.52 -7.05
N GLY A 137 2.20 20.95 -5.98
CA GLY A 137 2.32 21.60 -4.67
C GLY A 137 1.02 21.60 -3.87
N TYR A 138 0.82 22.62 -3.01
CA TYR A 138 -0.35 22.74 -2.15
C TYR A 138 -1.65 22.86 -2.96
N ARG A 139 -2.62 22.00 -2.64
CA ARG A 139 -3.98 22.00 -3.18
C ARG A 139 -4.94 21.32 -2.20
N CYS A 140 -6.23 21.46 -2.42
CA CYS A 140 -7.21 20.63 -1.72
C CYS A 140 -6.99 19.17 -2.10
N LEU A 141 -6.85 18.33 -1.09
CA LEU A 141 -6.79 16.88 -1.23
C LEU A 141 -8.19 16.29 -0.99
N PRO A 142 -8.46 15.08 -1.49
CA PRO A 142 -9.66 14.36 -1.11
C PRO A 142 -9.65 14.06 0.41
N GLU A 143 -10.80 13.68 0.94
CA GLU A 143 -10.92 13.24 2.31
C GLU A 143 -10.03 12.03 2.58
N LEU A 144 -9.28 12.07 3.68
CA LEU A 144 -8.36 11.00 4.06
C LEU A 144 -9.09 9.97 4.92
N ASN A 145 -8.88 8.70 4.63
CA ASN A 145 -9.44 7.58 5.41
C ASN A 145 -8.60 7.32 6.67
N VAL A 146 -8.35 8.35 7.47
CA VAL A 146 -7.64 8.25 8.75
C VAL A 146 -8.60 8.69 9.85
N ALA A 147 -8.91 7.76 10.75
CA ALA A 147 -9.94 7.96 11.75
C ALA A 147 -9.44 7.69 13.18
N CYS A 148 -10.05 8.40 14.14
CA CYS A 148 -9.94 8.07 15.55
C CYS A 148 -10.99 7.02 15.90
N SER A 149 -10.58 5.93 16.57
CA SER A 149 -11.54 4.89 17.00
C SER A 149 -12.53 5.40 18.06
N GLY A 150 -12.22 6.52 18.71
CA GLY A 150 -13.03 7.08 19.78
C GLY A 150 -12.97 6.30 21.09
N LEU A 151 -12.22 5.20 21.14
CA LEU A 151 -12.05 4.39 22.34
C LEU A 151 -10.78 4.78 23.10
N SER A 152 -10.86 4.82 24.41
CA SER A 152 -9.68 5.00 25.26
C SER A 152 -8.87 3.70 25.35
N ILE A 153 -7.56 3.81 25.67
CA ILE A 153 -6.71 2.64 25.94
C ILE A 153 -7.29 1.75 27.05
N GLY A 154 -8.13 2.31 27.93
CA GLY A 154 -8.83 1.59 29.00
C GLY A 154 -10.21 1.07 28.60
N ALA A 155 -10.59 1.11 27.33
CA ALA A 155 -11.89 0.61 26.87
C ALA A 155 -12.04 -0.88 27.20
N LYS A 156 -13.22 -1.26 27.70
CA LYS A 156 -13.52 -2.64 28.05
C LYS A 156 -13.75 -3.49 26.79
N LYS A 157 -13.54 -4.79 26.92
CA LYS A 157 -13.74 -5.75 25.83
C LYS A 157 -15.11 -5.62 25.17
N GLU A 158 -16.15 -5.34 25.98
CA GLU A 158 -17.53 -5.19 25.51
C GLU A 158 -17.69 -3.98 24.58
N GLU A 159 -16.96 -2.90 24.82
CA GLU A 159 -16.97 -1.68 23.97
C GLU A 159 -16.30 -1.98 22.62
N TRP A 160 -15.21 -2.73 22.61
CA TRP A 160 -14.56 -3.17 21.39
C TRP A 160 -15.44 -4.14 20.57
N LEU A 161 -16.12 -5.07 21.24
CA LEU A 161 -17.06 -6.00 20.58
C LEU A 161 -18.25 -5.27 19.98
N ALA A 162 -18.76 -4.21 20.63
CA ALA A 162 -19.85 -3.41 20.10
C ALA A 162 -19.48 -2.69 18.78
N LEU A 163 -18.19 -2.30 18.62
CA LEU A 163 -17.70 -1.74 17.35
C LEU A 163 -17.56 -2.76 16.24
N ALA A 164 -17.23 -4.00 16.58
CA ALA A 164 -17.03 -5.06 15.57
C ALA A 164 -18.36 -5.47 14.89
N GLY A 165 -19.50 -5.15 15.49
CA GLY A 165 -20.81 -5.56 14.99
C GLY A 165 -21.04 -7.08 15.15
N ASP A 166 -22.27 -7.48 14.98
CA ASP A 166 -22.65 -8.91 14.89
C ASP A 166 -22.35 -9.39 13.45
N ASN A 167 -21.16 -9.95 13.23
CA ASN A 167 -20.81 -10.73 12.05
C ASN A 167 -20.78 -12.21 12.38
#